data_67e95ec2229f3b4e5b1d916f6d98a8aa
#
_entry.id   67e95ec2229f3b4e5b1d916f6d98a8aa
#
_cell.length_a   1.000
_cell.length_b   1.000
_cell.length_c   1.000
_cell.angle_alpha   90.00
_cell.angle_beta   90.00
_cell.angle_gamma   90.00
#
_symmetry.space_group_name_H-M   'P 1'
#
loop_
_entity.id
_entity.type
_entity.pdbx_description
1 polymer ?
#
loop_
_entity_poly.entity_id
_entity_poly.type
_entity_poly.pdbx_seq_one_letter_code
_entity_poly.pdbx_strand_id
1 'polypeptide(L)'
;MKISIVKEDSFVVIDGVGYSDLDISTVASTIHAIQFDTGTNTGHIEYNNGTVNEDITSISSYQSIVDAHIAQKATNDSAESTAASDKTALENTYGWKRAKAYPSLGDQLDSLFHAGVFDDTMTATIQAVKDAHP
;
A
#
# COMPACT_ATOMS: atom_id res chain seq x y z
N MET A 1 -23.35 0.12 -2.43
CA MET A 1 -22.03 0.16 -3.10
C MET A 1 -22.12 1.07 -4.30
N LYS A 2 -21.12 1.93 -4.46
CA LYS A 2 -20.92 2.73 -5.67
C LYS A 2 -19.83 2.07 -6.50
N ILE A 3 -20.15 1.69 -7.72
CA ILE A 3 -19.30 0.93 -8.62
C ILE A 3 -18.96 1.79 -9.83
N SER A 4 -17.70 1.86 -10.21
CA SER A 4 -17.24 2.49 -11.43
C SER A 4 -16.21 1.58 -12.09
N ILE A 5 -16.45 1.22 -13.35
CA ILE A 5 -15.55 0.40 -14.17
C ILE A 5 -15.17 1.24 -15.38
N VAL A 6 -13.89 1.57 -15.54
CA VAL A 6 -13.36 2.35 -16.67
C VAL A 6 -12.56 1.42 -17.57
N LYS A 7 -13.06 1.21 -18.79
CA LYS A 7 -12.50 0.20 -19.71
C LYS A 7 -11.12 0.57 -20.23
N GLU A 8 -10.93 1.83 -20.62
CA GLU A 8 -9.68 2.29 -21.23
C GLU A 8 -8.50 2.22 -20.26
N ASP A 9 -8.75 2.56 -18.98
CA ASP A 9 -7.74 2.56 -17.92
C ASP A 9 -7.59 1.18 -17.25
N SER A 10 -8.41 0.20 -17.63
CA SER A 10 -8.52 -1.09 -16.93
C SER A 10 -8.70 -0.93 -15.42
N PHE A 11 -9.49 0.07 -15.02
CA PHE A 11 -9.59 0.50 -13.63
C PHE A 11 -11.00 0.27 -13.07
N VAL A 12 -11.07 -0.33 -11.89
CA VAL A 12 -12.33 -0.62 -11.19
C VAL A 12 -12.29 0.02 -9.81
N VAL A 13 -13.30 0.82 -9.50
CA VAL A 13 -13.46 1.48 -8.19
C VAL A 13 -14.77 1.02 -7.56
N ILE A 14 -14.71 0.55 -6.32
CA ILE A 14 -15.90 0.27 -5.51
C ILE A 14 -15.76 0.97 -4.16
N ASP A 15 -16.74 1.82 -3.83
CA ASP A 15 -16.78 2.61 -2.58
C ASP A 15 -15.47 3.34 -2.29
N GLY A 16 -14.81 3.87 -3.34
CA GLY A 16 -13.56 4.64 -3.24
C GLY A 16 -12.27 3.81 -3.21
N VAL A 17 -12.36 2.48 -3.23
CA VAL A 17 -11.18 1.60 -3.35
C VAL A 17 -11.01 1.20 -4.81
N GLY A 18 -9.82 1.44 -5.38
CA GLY A 18 -9.52 1.22 -6.80
C GLY A 18 -8.45 0.16 -7.04
N TYR A 19 -8.65 -0.64 -8.10
CA TYR A 19 -7.67 -1.62 -8.60
C TYR A 19 -7.56 -1.55 -10.13
N SER A 20 -6.33 -1.69 -10.65
CA SER A 20 -6.02 -1.68 -12.09
C SER A 20 -5.76 -3.07 -12.69
N ASP A 21 -5.61 -4.10 -11.84
CA ASP A 21 -5.14 -5.43 -12.29
C ASP A 21 -6.25 -6.48 -12.39
N LEU A 22 -7.51 -6.03 -12.35
CA LEU A 22 -8.65 -6.94 -12.45
C LEU A 22 -8.96 -7.30 -13.91
N ASP A 23 -9.39 -8.55 -14.14
CA ASP A 23 -9.86 -8.97 -15.46
C ASP A 23 -11.20 -8.30 -15.79
N ILE A 24 -11.16 -7.35 -16.70
CA ILE A 24 -12.33 -6.66 -17.24
C ILE A 24 -12.59 -7.02 -18.72
N SER A 25 -12.14 -8.20 -19.16
CA SER A 25 -12.30 -8.67 -20.55
C SER A 25 -13.77 -8.78 -20.98
N THR A 26 -14.67 -9.01 -20.03
CA THR A 26 -16.14 -9.05 -20.27
C THR A 26 -16.75 -7.70 -20.62
N VAL A 27 -16.07 -6.59 -20.38
CA VAL A 27 -16.50 -5.25 -20.80
C VAL A 27 -16.15 -5.05 -22.26
N ALA A 28 -17.14 -4.78 -23.10
CA ALA A 28 -16.93 -4.57 -24.53
C ALA A 28 -16.04 -3.35 -24.81
N SER A 29 -15.25 -3.40 -25.87
CA SER A 29 -14.33 -2.31 -26.25
C SER A 29 -15.02 -1.01 -26.67
N THR A 30 -16.32 -1.06 -26.95
CA THR A 30 -17.16 0.11 -27.26
C THR A 30 -17.68 0.83 -26.02
N ILE A 31 -17.50 0.25 -24.83
CA ILE A 31 -17.87 0.86 -23.55
C ILE A 31 -16.67 1.65 -23.04
N HIS A 32 -16.90 2.91 -22.69
CA HIS A 32 -15.93 3.76 -22.01
C HIS A 32 -15.95 3.49 -20.50
N ALA A 33 -17.13 3.61 -19.88
CA ALA A 33 -17.30 3.40 -18.45
C ALA A 33 -18.66 2.82 -18.11
N ILE A 34 -18.72 2.15 -16.94
CA ILE A 34 -19.95 1.65 -16.33
C ILE A 34 -20.00 2.23 -14.92
N GLN A 35 -21.09 2.91 -14.60
CA GLN A 35 -21.32 3.45 -13.27
C GLN A 35 -22.61 2.89 -12.71
N PHE A 36 -22.59 2.40 -11.46
CA PHE A 36 -23.76 1.78 -10.83
C PHE A 36 -23.80 2.01 -9.32
N ASP A 37 -24.95 2.33 -8.79
CA ASP A 37 -25.21 2.41 -7.35
C ASP A 37 -26.20 1.33 -6.92
N THR A 38 -25.73 0.36 -6.14
CA THR A 38 -26.57 -0.71 -5.62
C THR A 38 -27.58 -0.24 -4.57
N GLY A 39 -27.39 0.95 -3.98
CA GLY A 39 -28.32 1.53 -3.01
C GLY A 39 -29.62 2.02 -3.66
N THR A 40 -29.51 2.52 -4.89
CA THR A 40 -30.66 2.99 -5.70
C THR A 40 -31.05 2.01 -6.79
N ASN A 41 -30.24 1.01 -7.07
CA ASN A 41 -30.35 0.10 -8.23
C ASN A 41 -30.40 0.87 -9.55
N THR A 42 -29.60 1.90 -9.68
CA THR A 42 -29.52 2.73 -10.88
C THR A 42 -28.07 2.93 -11.30
N GLY A 43 -27.85 3.03 -12.60
CA GLY A 43 -26.55 3.32 -13.17
C GLY A 43 -26.66 3.58 -14.66
N HIS A 44 -25.54 3.75 -15.30
CA HIS A 44 -25.48 3.94 -16.74
C HIS A 44 -24.19 3.38 -17.34
N ILE A 45 -24.27 3.06 -18.62
CA ILE A 45 -23.13 2.66 -19.44
C ILE A 45 -22.82 3.85 -20.37
N GLU A 46 -21.57 4.26 -20.36
CA GLU A 46 -21.02 5.28 -21.26
C GLU A 46 -20.28 4.59 -22.40
N TYR A 47 -20.53 5.06 -23.64
CA TYR A 47 -19.92 4.50 -24.85
C TYR A 47 -18.89 5.47 -25.43
N ASN A 48 -17.80 4.92 -26.01
CA ASN A 48 -16.73 5.69 -26.67
C ASN A 48 -16.91 5.82 -28.20
N ASN A 49 -17.96 5.23 -28.76
CA ASN A 49 -18.21 5.16 -30.21
C ASN A 49 -19.33 6.12 -30.70
N GLY A 50 -19.76 7.06 -29.85
CA GLY A 50 -20.85 8.00 -30.16
C GLY A 50 -22.26 7.45 -29.95
N THR A 51 -22.39 6.22 -29.42
CA THR A 51 -23.68 5.70 -28.98
C THR A 51 -24.17 6.48 -27.77
N VAL A 52 -25.48 6.71 -27.70
CA VAL A 52 -26.10 7.34 -26.50
C VAL A 52 -25.93 6.46 -25.29
N ASN A 53 -25.62 7.06 -24.14
CA ASN A 53 -25.49 6.34 -22.88
C ASN A 53 -26.76 5.56 -22.55
N GLU A 54 -26.59 4.40 -21.96
CA GLU A 54 -27.67 3.47 -21.62
C GLU A 54 -27.87 3.44 -20.10
N ASP A 55 -29.09 3.70 -19.65
CA ASP A 55 -29.46 3.53 -18.25
C ASP A 55 -29.64 2.06 -17.91
N ILE A 56 -29.07 1.63 -16.78
CA ILE A 56 -29.14 0.25 -16.29
C ILE A 56 -29.71 0.20 -14.88
N THR A 57 -30.46 -0.86 -14.60
CA THR A 57 -31.06 -1.14 -13.27
C THR A 57 -30.45 -2.39 -12.61
N SER A 58 -29.43 -2.98 -13.24
CA SER A 58 -28.72 -4.15 -12.73
C SER A 58 -27.25 -4.13 -13.20
N ILE A 59 -26.37 -4.57 -12.32
CA ILE A 59 -24.95 -4.77 -12.60
C ILE A 59 -24.59 -6.22 -12.91
N SER A 60 -25.60 -7.11 -12.99
CA SER A 60 -25.40 -8.56 -13.08
C SER A 60 -24.51 -9.02 -14.24
N SER A 61 -24.51 -8.31 -15.38
CA SER A 61 -23.63 -8.60 -16.52
C SER A 61 -22.14 -8.41 -16.20
N TYR A 62 -21.82 -7.66 -15.15
CA TYR A 62 -20.47 -7.33 -14.73
C TYR A 62 -20.17 -7.81 -13.29
N GLN A 63 -21.04 -8.69 -12.77
CA GLN A 63 -20.92 -9.19 -11.37
C GLN A 63 -19.57 -9.86 -11.11
N SER A 64 -19.00 -10.57 -12.07
CA SER A 64 -17.70 -11.22 -11.93
C SER A 64 -16.57 -10.22 -11.63
N ILE A 65 -16.65 -9.01 -12.19
CA ILE A 65 -15.67 -7.93 -11.95
C ILE A 65 -15.85 -7.39 -10.52
N VAL A 66 -17.10 -7.22 -10.10
CA VAL A 66 -17.43 -6.77 -8.73
C VAL A 66 -16.92 -7.79 -7.71
N ASP A 67 -17.16 -9.07 -7.95
CA ASP A 67 -16.72 -10.16 -7.06
C ASP A 67 -15.18 -10.24 -7.00
N ALA A 68 -14.50 -10.08 -8.14
CA ALA A 68 -13.04 -10.05 -8.19
C ALA A 68 -12.46 -8.86 -7.39
N HIS A 69 -13.07 -7.69 -7.50
CA HIS A 69 -12.67 -6.52 -6.71
C HIS A 69 -12.84 -6.77 -5.20
N ILE A 70 -13.97 -7.33 -4.78
CA ILE A 70 -14.25 -7.64 -3.37
C ILE A 70 -13.23 -8.68 -2.85
N ALA A 71 -12.92 -9.72 -3.63
CA ALA A 71 -11.93 -10.73 -3.27
C ALA A 71 -10.52 -10.13 -3.16
N GLN A 72 -10.12 -9.26 -4.09
CA GLN A 72 -8.84 -8.57 -4.04
C GLN A 72 -8.73 -7.69 -2.79
N LYS A 73 -9.78 -6.93 -2.49
CA LYS A 73 -9.83 -6.12 -1.26
C LYS A 73 -9.65 -6.98 -0.01
N ALA A 74 -10.38 -8.09 0.10
CA ALA A 74 -10.28 -8.98 1.25
C ALA A 74 -8.87 -9.58 1.40
N THR A 75 -8.20 -9.90 0.29
CA THR A 75 -6.81 -10.37 0.28
C THR A 75 -5.86 -9.29 0.80
N ASN A 76 -5.99 -8.06 0.32
CA ASN A 76 -5.15 -6.94 0.74
C ASN A 76 -5.35 -6.60 2.22
N ASP A 77 -6.61 -6.53 2.68
CA ASP A 77 -6.94 -6.26 4.10
C ASP A 77 -6.35 -7.35 5.01
N SER A 78 -6.39 -8.62 4.59
CA SER A 78 -5.79 -9.74 5.33
C SER A 78 -4.26 -9.64 5.38
N ALA A 79 -3.62 -9.29 4.27
CA ALA A 79 -2.18 -9.10 4.21
C ALA A 79 -1.72 -7.94 5.11
N GLU A 80 -2.45 -6.82 5.08
CA GLU A 80 -2.17 -5.66 5.95
C GLU A 80 -2.33 -6.02 7.44
N SER A 81 -3.40 -6.74 7.79
CA SER A 81 -3.62 -7.22 9.16
C SER A 81 -2.50 -8.15 9.65
N THR A 82 -2.05 -9.06 8.78
CA THR A 82 -0.95 -9.98 9.08
C THR A 82 0.35 -9.19 9.29
N ALA A 83 0.69 -8.26 8.39
CA ALA A 83 1.89 -7.45 8.50
C ALA A 83 1.89 -6.58 9.78
N ALA A 84 0.74 -6.03 10.17
CA ALA A 84 0.59 -5.28 11.42
C ALA A 84 0.81 -6.18 12.66
N SER A 85 0.30 -7.42 12.62
CA SER A 85 0.47 -8.41 13.67
C SER A 85 1.93 -8.83 13.82
N ASP A 86 2.61 -9.12 12.70
CA ASP A 86 4.02 -9.52 12.65
C ASP A 86 4.92 -8.39 13.14
N LYS A 87 4.64 -7.16 12.75
CA LYS A 87 5.35 -5.98 13.25
C LYS A 87 5.22 -5.86 14.77
N THR A 88 4.00 -5.99 15.30
CA THR A 88 3.74 -5.94 16.74
C THR A 88 4.46 -7.08 17.48
N ALA A 89 4.46 -8.29 16.92
CA ALA A 89 5.16 -9.44 17.48
C ALA A 89 6.68 -9.17 17.53
N LEU A 90 7.26 -8.65 16.43
CA LEU A 90 8.68 -8.27 16.37
C LEU A 90 9.03 -7.20 17.40
N GLU A 91 8.23 -6.13 17.52
CA GLU A 91 8.44 -5.03 18.46
C GLU A 91 8.33 -5.47 19.92
N ASN A 92 7.64 -6.57 20.19
CA ASN A 92 7.54 -7.18 21.52
C ASN A 92 8.71 -8.11 21.85
N THR A 93 9.58 -8.46 20.89
CA THR A 93 10.75 -9.29 21.18
C THR A 93 11.74 -8.57 22.11
N TYR A 94 12.41 -9.37 22.94
CA TYR A 94 13.48 -8.86 23.79
C TYR A 94 14.60 -8.19 23.00
N GLY A 95 14.96 -8.80 21.86
CA GLY A 95 16.00 -8.26 20.96
C GLY A 95 15.67 -6.87 20.43
N TRP A 96 14.44 -6.68 19.95
CA TRP A 96 13.96 -5.37 19.49
C TRP A 96 13.99 -4.32 20.62
N LYS A 97 13.43 -4.66 21.77
CA LYS A 97 13.37 -3.75 22.94
C LYS A 97 14.77 -3.32 23.37
N ARG A 98 15.73 -4.26 23.39
CA ARG A 98 17.12 -3.94 23.70
C ARG A 98 17.76 -3.06 22.62
N ALA A 99 17.59 -3.38 21.36
CA ALA A 99 18.15 -2.58 20.27
C ALA A 99 17.66 -1.13 20.28
N LYS A 100 16.40 -0.91 20.67
CA LYS A 100 15.84 0.44 20.83
C LYS A 100 16.30 1.16 22.11
N ALA A 101 16.62 0.41 23.15
CA ALA A 101 17.05 0.97 24.44
C ALA A 101 18.56 1.26 24.48
N TYR A 102 19.37 0.61 23.64
CA TYR A 102 20.79 0.91 23.57
C TYR A 102 21.05 2.28 22.92
N PRO A 103 22.03 3.03 23.45
CA PRO A 103 22.57 4.18 22.74
C PRO A 103 23.03 3.80 21.33
N SER A 104 23.10 4.77 20.42
CA SER A 104 23.63 4.51 19.08
C SER A 104 25.06 3.94 19.16
N LEU A 105 25.46 3.17 18.14
CA LEU A 105 26.82 2.64 18.10
C LEU A 105 27.86 3.77 18.15
N GLY A 106 27.55 4.91 17.52
CA GLY A 106 28.38 6.10 17.58
C GLY A 106 28.57 6.62 19.01
N ASP A 107 27.46 6.73 19.78
CA ASP A 107 27.51 7.19 21.18
C ASP A 107 28.27 6.21 22.08
N GLN A 108 28.11 4.89 21.82
CA GLN A 108 28.85 3.87 22.56
C GLN A 108 30.35 3.96 22.29
N LEU A 109 30.75 4.13 21.00
CA LEU A 109 32.17 4.31 20.63
C LEU A 109 32.73 5.60 21.15
N ASP A 110 31.96 6.69 21.14
CA ASP A 110 32.36 7.96 21.69
C ASP A 110 32.60 7.85 23.23
N SER A 111 31.73 7.16 23.91
CA SER A 111 31.90 6.88 25.36
C SER A 111 33.16 6.06 25.64
N LEU A 112 33.45 5.05 24.80
CA LEU A 112 34.69 4.26 24.92
C LEU A 112 35.96 5.11 24.61
N PHE A 113 35.88 6.01 23.65
CA PHE A 113 36.94 6.95 23.33
C PHE A 113 37.26 7.82 24.54
N HIS A 114 36.26 8.44 25.16
CA HIS A 114 36.42 9.28 26.35
C HIS A 114 36.86 8.49 27.59
N ALA A 115 36.55 7.22 27.66
CA ALA A 115 37.03 6.32 28.71
C ALA A 115 38.47 5.85 28.53
N GLY A 116 39.15 6.22 27.42
CA GLY A 116 40.55 5.86 27.14
C GLY A 116 40.75 4.35 26.86
N VAL A 117 39.72 3.69 26.30
CA VAL A 117 39.77 2.24 26.04
C VAL A 117 40.49 1.92 24.73
N PHE A 118 40.55 2.87 23.80
CA PHE A 118 41.22 2.68 22.51
C PHE A 118 42.73 2.87 22.63
N ASP A 119 43.46 2.18 21.77
CA ASP A 119 44.91 2.41 21.63
C ASP A 119 45.19 3.78 21.01
N ASP A 120 46.47 4.19 21.07
CA ASP A 120 46.90 5.52 20.61
C ASP A 120 46.58 5.75 19.13
N THR A 121 46.66 4.72 18.28
CA THR A 121 46.38 4.80 16.84
C THR A 121 44.91 5.07 16.57
N MET A 122 44.03 4.30 17.22
CA MET A 122 42.58 4.48 17.09
C MET A 122 42.12 5.81 17.69
N THR A 123 42.68 6.19 18.85
CA THR A 123 42.43 7.48 19.50
C THR A 123 42.77 8.64 18.57
N ALA A 124 43.96 8.62 17.94
CA ALA A 124 44.36 9.64 16.98
C ALA A 124 43.46 9.70 15.74
N THR A 125 43.04 8.53 15.23
CA THR A 125 42.14 8.43 14.07
C THR A 125 40.77 9.03 14.37
N ILE A 126 40.15 8.67 15.50
CA ILE A 126 38.84 9.20 15.92
C ILE A 126 38.91 10.70 16.18
N GLN A 127 40.01 11.17 16.83
CA GLN A 127 40.21 12.59 17.07
C GLN A 127 40.33 13.38 15.76
N ALA A 128 41.09 12.87 14.77
CA ALA A 128 41.18 13.50 13.46
C ALA A 128 39.84 13.64 12.74
N VAL A 129 38.94 12.63 12.86
CA VAL A 129 37.58 12.71 12.31
C VAL A 129 36.72 13.77 13.03
N LYS A 130 36.80 13.84 14.35
CA LYS A 130 36.08 14.86 15.14
C LYS A 130 36.58 16.27 14.81
N ASP A 131 37.87 16.45 14.62
CA ASP A 131 38.48 17.75 14.28
C ASP A 131 38.11 18.22 12.87
N ALA A 132 37.89 17.25 11.95
CA ALA A 132 37.47 17.53 10.59
C ALA A 132 35.96 17.81 10.47
N HIS A 133 35.15 17.34 11.44
CA HIS A 133 33.68 17.43 11.46
C HIS A 133 33.17 17.84 12.84
N PRO A 134 33.45 19.06 13.30
CA PRO A 134 33.09 19.57 14.62
C PRO A 134 31.58 19.73 14.81
#